data_65938aaa847ec240176eff5df3be18d7
#
_entry.id   65938aaa847ec240176eff5df3be18d7
#
_cell.length_a   1.000
_cell.length_b   1.000
_cell.length_c   1.000
_cell.angle_alpha   90.00
_cell.angle_beta   90.00
_cell.angle_gamma   90.00
#
_symmetry.space_group_name_H-M   'P 1'
#
loop_
_entity.id
_entity.type
_entity.pdbx_description
1 polymer ?
#
loop_
_entity_poly.entity_id
_entity_poly.type
_entity_poly.pdbx_seq_one_letter_code
_entity_poly.pdbx_strand_id
1 'polypeptide(L)'
;MSDKLFHDLVTLFVVVNPIGVVPLFIAVAGHESAAARRRIAGQAILISTVILFVFIGIGQIVLEALGINLASFRIAGGLVLLIIALRMVLQEAHDPRADSSAIYGNIAVFPLAMPFIAGPASIMAVVLMTDNNVYSVRQEVETAALLVVVLGFTYGCLVGADFVLRLLGLTGANVASRIMGLTVAALAV
;
A
#
# COMPACT_ATOMS: atom_id res chain seq x y z
N MET A 1 7.42 -5.35 -23.99
CA MET A 1 7.96 -4.32 -23.09
C MET A 1 6.86 -3.43 -22.52
N SER A 2 5.96 -2.90 -23.35
CA SER A 2 4.78 -2.13 -22.91
C SER A 2 3.85 -2.93 -21.97
N ASP A 3 3.64 -4.21 -22.23
CA ASP A 3 2.69 -5.04 -21.49
C ASP A 3 3.14 -5.29 -20.05
N LYS A 4 4.45 -5.55 -19.81
CA LYS A 4 4.99 -5.68 -18.45
C LYS A 4 4.86 -4.38 -17.67
N LEU A 5 5.27 -3.25 -18.25
CA LEU A 5 5.19 -1.95 -17.58
C LEU A 5 3.76 -1.58 -17.19
N PHE A 6 2.81 -1.85 -18.08
CA PHE A 6 1.39 -1.62 -17.80
C PHE A 6 0.89 -2.53 -16.68
N HIS A 7 1.23 -3.82 -16.73
CA HIS A 7 0.88 -4.78 -15.69
C HIS A 7 1.48 -4.38 -14.33
N ASP A 8 2.78 -4.05 -14.30
CA ASP A 8 3.47 -3.62 -13.08
C ASP A 8 2.84 -2.35 -12.49
N LEU A 9 2.53 -1.36 -13.34
CA LEU A 9 1.89 -0.13 -12.90
C LEU A 9 0.52 -0.40 -12.27
N VAL A 10 -0.32 -1.19 -12.96
CA VAL A 10 -1.67 -1.54 -12.47
C VAL A 10 -1.57 -2.31 -11.16
N THR A 11 -0.71 -3.31 -11.09
CA THR A 11 -0.54 -4.13 -9.87
C THR A 11 -0.05 -3.27 -8.71
N LEU A 12 1.00 -2.46 -8.89
CA LEU A 12 1.50 -1.56 -7.85
C LEU A 12 0.42 -0.56 -7.41
N PHE A 13 -0.33 0.00 -8.37
CA PHE A 13 -1.42 0.93 -8.05
C PHE A 13 -2.51 0.27 -7.21
N VAL A 14 -2.86 -0.97 -7.53
CA VAL A 14 -3.90 -1.72 -6.79
C VAL A 14 -3.42 -2.11 -5.40
N VAL A 15 -2.20 -2.63 -5.25
CA VAL A 15 -1.71 -3.10 -3.93
C VAL A 15 -1.35 -1.97 -2.98
N VAL A 16 -0.78 -0.86 -3.49
CA VAL A 16 -0.52 0.35 -2.70
C VAL A 16 -1.81 1.09 -2.37
N ASN A 17 -2.82 0.97 -3.26
CA ASN A 17 -4.17 1.50 -3.07
C ASN A 17 -4.22 3.00 -2.70
N PRO A 18 -3.73 3.91 -3.55
CA PRO A 18 -3.62 5.34 -3.25
C PRO A 18 -4.92 6.00 -2.81
N ILE A 19 -6.04 5.58 -3.40
CA ILE A 19 -7.36 6.14 -3.10
C ILE A 19 -7.91 5.55 -1.80
N GLY A 20 -7.72 4.25 -1.59
CA GLY A 20 -8.23 3.54 -0.42
C GLY A 20 -7.55 3.95 0.89
N VAL A 21 -6.33 4.48 0.85
CA VAL A 21 -5.62 4.96 2.04
C VAL A 21 -6.11 6.34 2.50
N VAL A 22 -6.78 7.13 1.63
CA VAL A 22 -7.25 8.49 1.95
C VAL A 22 -8.25 8.53 3.11
N PRO A 23 -9.31 7.71 3.15
CA PRO A 23 -10.23 7.70 4.30
C PRO A 23 -9.53 7.40 5.62
N LEU A 24 -8.59 6.43 5.62
CA LEU A 24 -7.80 6.13 6.79
C LEU A 24 -6.94 7.32 7.23
N PHE A 25 -6.25 7.96 6.27
CA PHE A 25 -5.43 9.14 6.55
C PHE A 25 -6.24 10.24 7.24
N ILE A 26 -7.46 10.50 6.76
CA ILE A 26 -8.33 11.50 7.37
C ILE A 26 -8.83 11.06 8.75
N ALA A 27 -9.13 9.78 8.92
CA ALA A 27 -9.54 9.26 10.22
C ALA A 27 -8.47 9.49 11.31
N VAL A 28 -7.18 9.27 10.96
CA VAL A 28 -6.07 9.37 11.92
C VAL A 28 -5.40 10.73 11.99
N ALA A 29 -5.40 11.51 10.91
CA ALA A 29 -4.72 12.80 10.81
C ALA A 29 -5.66 13.99 10.56
N GLY A 30 -6.97 13.77 10.47
CA GLY A 30 -7.95 14.81 10.13
C GLY A 30 -8.05 15.96 11.14
N HIS A 31 -7.66 15.73 12.38
CA HIS A 31 -7.64 16.76 13.44
C HIS A 31 -6.39 17.64 13.40
N GLU A 32 -5.37 17.23 12.66
CA GLU A 32 -4.11 17.92 12.56
C GLU A 32 -4.18 19.14 11.61
N SER A 33 -3.30 20.12 11.83
CA SER A 33 -3.17 21.24 10.92
C SER A 33 -2.75 20.80 9.52
N ALA A 34 -3.04 21.58 8.48
CA ALA A 34 -2.65 21.25 7.11
C ALA A 34 -1.13 21.03 6.95
N ALA A 35 -0.31 21.76 7.70
CA ALA A 35 1.15 21.60 7.69
C ALA A 35 1.56 20.28 8.36
N ALA A 36 0.94 19.91 9.49
CA ALA A 36 1.18 18.64 10.18
C ALA A 36 0.73 17.46 9.31
N ARG A 37 -0.44 17.53 8.67
CA ARG A 37 -0.93 16.50 7.73
C ARG A 37 0.03 16.26 6.58
N ARG A 38 0.55 17.33 5.95
CA ARG A 38 1.57 17.20 4.89
C ARG A 38 2.83 16.51 5.39
N ARG A 39 3.28 16.84 6.60
CA ARG A 39 4.44 16.22 7.22
C ARG A 39 4.19 14.73 7.50
N ILE A 40 3.04 14.37 8.06
CA ILE A 40 2.64 12.99 8.32
C ILE A 40 2.60 12.19 7.00
N ALA A 41 1.95 12.74 5.96
CA ALA A 41 1.90 12.12 4.63
C ALA A 41 3.30 11.90 4.06
N GLY A 42 4.17 12.92 4.11
CA GLY A 42 5.54 12.82 3.62
C GLY A 42 6.37 11.77 4.38
N GLN A 43 6.24 11.72 5.70
CA GLN A 43 6.91 10.71 6.52
C GLN A 43 6.38 9.30 6.23
N ALA A 44 5.08 9.11 6.08
CA ALA A 44 4.49 7.82 5.74
C ALA A 44 5.00 7.32 4.38
N ILE A 45 5.00 8.18 3.35
CA ILE A 45 5.51 7.83 2.03
C ILE A 45 7.02 7.54 2.07
N LEU A 46 7.81 8.35 2.77
CA LEU A 46 9.25 8.11 2.89
C LEU A 46 9.54 6.75 3.54
N ILE A 47 8.88 6.45 4.65
CA ILE A 47 9.04 5.18 5.35
C ILE A 47 8.62 4.01 4.47
N SER A 48 7.46 4.12 3.79
CA SER A 48 6.99 3.11 2.85
C SER A 48 7.97 2.90 1.69
N THR A 49 8.53 4.00 1.16
CA THR A 49 9.55 3.94 0.11
C THR A 49 10.77 3.16 0.59
N VAL A 50 11.31 3.51 1.76
CA VAL A 50 12.47 2.80 2.32
C VAL A 50 12.17 1.31 2.50
N ILE A 51 11.03 0.96 3.10
CA ILE A 51 10.64 -0.44 3.31
C ILE A 51 10.58 -1.18 1.97
N LEU A 52 9.84 -0.66 0.99
CA LEU A 52 9.64 -1.35 -0.29
C LEU A 52 10.94 -1.45 -1.09
N PHE A 53 11.81 -0.43 -1.08
CA PHE A 53 13.12 -0.51 -1.71
C PHE A 53 14.07 -1.50 -1.04
N VAL A 54 14.02 -1.61 0.29
CA VAL A 54 14.76 -2.66 1.00
C VAL A 54 14.29 -4.05 0.53
N PHE A 55 12.98 -4.26 0.38
CA PHE A 55 12.47 -5.54 -0.10
C PHE A 55 12.75 -5.77 -1.60
N ILE A 56 12.84 -4.74 -2.44
CA ILE A 56 13.34 -4.89 -3.82
C ILE A 56 14.78 -5.38 -3.81
N GLY A 57 15.64 -4.80 -2.96
CA GLY A 57 17.07 -5.11 -2.96
C GLY A 57 17.44 -6.42 -2.29
N ILE A 58 16.82 -6.75 -1.18
CA ILE A 58 17.19 -7.91 -0.36
C ILE A 58 16.08 -8.92 -0.12
N GLY A 59 14.87 -8.68 -0.64
CA GLY A 59 13.69 -9.52 -0.36
C GLY A 59 13.92 -10.99 -0.73
N GLN A 60 14.49 -11.26 -1.89
CA GLN A 60 14.82 -12.61 -2.32
C GLN A 60 15.90 -13.26 -1.44
N ILE A 61 16.96 -12.53 -1.13
CA ILE A 61 18.05 -13.00 -0.26
C ILE A 61 17.48 -13.41 1.11
N VAL A 62 16.56 -12.61 1.65
CA VAL A 62 15.90 -12.92 2.93
C VAL A 62 15.05 -14.19 2.82
N LEU A 63 14.27 -14.34 1.74
CA LEU A 63 13.45 -15.54 1.52
C LEU A 63 14.32 -16.80 1.40
N GLU A 64 15.40 -16.72 0.62
CA GLU A 64 16.36 -17.82 0.45
C GLU A 64 17.06 -18.16 1.76
N ALA A 65 17.54 -17.17 2.51
CA ALA A 65 18.22 -17.38 3.80
C ALA A 65 17.30 -18.01 4.85
N LEU A 66 15.99 -17.73 4.78
CA LEU A 66 14.98 -18.32 5.64
C LEU A 66 14.49 -19.69 5.12
N GLY A 67 14.96 -20.15 3.96
CA GLY A 67 14.47 -21.35 3.31
C GLY A 67 13.00 -21.26 2.87
N ILE A 68 12.49 -20.04 2.67
CA ILE A 68 11.11 -19.82 2.27
C ILE A 68 11.03 -19.87 0.74
N ASN A 69 10.33 -20.88 0.24
CA ASN A 69 10.03 -20.96 -1.18
C ASN A 69 9.09 -19.82 -1.60
N LEU A 70 9.34 -19.23 -2.77
CA LEU A 70 8.53 -18.15 -3.34
C LEU A 70 7.04 -18.54 -3.48
N ALA A 71 6.74 -19.82 -3.79
CA ALA A 71 5.37 -20.32 -3.82
C ALA A 71 4.70 -20.27 -2.43
N SER A 72 5.42 -20.66 -1.38
CA SER A 72 4.92 -20.55 0.00
C SER A 72 4.72 -19.09 0.42
N PHE A 73 5.61 -18.19 0.00
CA PHE A 73 5.49 -16.76 0.25
C PHE A 73 4.27 -16.16 -0.47
N ARG A 74 4.02 -16.59 -1.73
CA ARG A 74 2.80 -16.20 -2.48
C ARG A 74 1.53 -16.62 -1.77
N ILE A 75 1.47 -17.88 -1.31
CA ILE A 75 0.29 -18.40 -0.59
C ILE A 75 0.07 -17.62 0.71
N ALA A 76 1.10 -17.44 1.52
CA ALA A 76 1.02 -16.70 2.78
C ALA A 76 0.62 -15.24 2.57
N GLY A 77 1.27 -14.58 1.61
CA GLY A 77 0.96 -13.19 1.23
C GLY A 77 -0.47 -13.06 0.67
N GLY A 78 -0.91 -14.00 -0.19
CA GLY A 78 -2.27 -14.06 -0.70
C GLY A 78 -3.30 -14.19 0.42
N LEU A 79 -3.07 -15.06 1.41
CA LEU A 79 -3.96 -15.19 2.57
C LEU A 79 -4.05 -13.89 3.39
N VAL A 80 -2.92 -13.24 3.65
CA VAL A 80 -2.92 -11.94 4.35
C VAL A 80 -3.66 -10.88 3.55
N LEU A 81 -3.43 -10.83 2.22
CA LEU A 81 -4.15 -9.97 1.30
C LEU A 81 -5.67 -10.20 1.35
N LEU A 82 -6.08 -11.47 1.31
CA LEU A 82 -7.48 -11.84 1.35
C LEU A 82 -8.13 -11.35 2.66
N ILE A 83 -7.45 -11.51 3.80
CA ILE A 83 -7.95 -11.03 5.09
C ILE A 83 -8.11 -9.49 5.08
N ILE A 84 -7.13 -8.76 4.54
CA ILE A 84 -7.20 -7.31 4.44
C ILE A 84 -8.34 -6.90 3.50
N ALA A 85 -8.44 -7.55 2.35
CA ALA A 85 -9.50 -7.31 1.37
C ALA A 85 -10.89 -7.56 1.95
N LEU A 86 -11.08 -8.66 2.68
CA LEU A 86 -12.33 -8.96 3.36
C LEU A 86 -12.67 -7.90 4.40
N ARG A 87 -11.70 -7.43 5.18
CA ARG A 87 -11.91 -6.31 6.10
C ARG A 87 -12.35 -5.04 5.38
N MET A 88 -11.77 -4.70 4.22
CA MET A 88 -12.15 -3.53 3.44
C MET A 88 -13.58 -3.65 2.87
N VAL A 89 -14.01 -4.84 2.48
CA VAL A 89 -15.34 -5.10 1.89
C VAL A 89 -16.42 -5.22 2.96
N LEU A 90 -16.14 -5.96 4.04
CA LEU A 90 -17.15 -6.33 5.05
C LEU A 90 -17.25 -5.29 6.18
N GLN A 91 -16.27 -4.39 6.32
CA GLN A 91 -16.27 -3.44 7.42
C GLN A 91 -17.44 -2.46 7.26
N GLU A 92 -18.42 -2.55 8.14
CA GLU A 92 -19.24 -1.42 8.52
C GLU A 92 -18.28 -0.34 9.06
N ALA A 93 -18.59 0.93 8.76
CA ALA A 93 -17.75 2.07 9.14
C ALA A 93 -17.33 1.96 10.62
N HIS A 94 -16.21 1.28 10.85
CA HIS A 94 -15.61 1.24 12.19
C HIS A 94 -15.15 2.65 12.50
N ASP A 95 -15.60 3.16 13.63
CA ASP A 95 -15.09 4.43 14.15
C ASP A 95 -13.61 4.19 14.55
N PRO A 96 -12.63 4.70 13.78
CA PRO A 96 -11.22 4.52 14.10
C PRO A 96 -10.83 5.13 15.47
N ARG A 97 -11.78 5.86 16.08
CA ARG A 97 -11.60 6.52 17.37
C ARG A 97 -11.68 5.54 18.54
N ALA A 98 -12.34 4.38 18.37
CA ALA A 98 -12.49 3.43 19.47
C ALA A 98 -11.18 2.75 19.86
N ASP A 99 -10.24 2.59 18.90
CA ASP A 99 -8.94 1.91 19.12
C ASP A 99 -7.74 2.86 19.22
N SER A 100 -7.92 4.16 18.96
CA SER A 100 -6.80 5.08 18.70
C SER A 100 -6.21 5.77 19.96
N SER A 101 -6.73 5.55 21.16
CA SER A 101 -6.32 6.37 22.31
C SER A 101 -5.08 5.89 23.07
N ALA A 102 -4.45 4.77 22.75
CA ALA A 102 -3.41 4.21 23.63
C ALA A 102 -2.11 3.68 22.96
N ILE A 103 -1.96 3.57 21.62
CA ILE A 103 -0.85 2.78 21.06
C ILE A 103 -0.02 3.52 20.00
N TYR A 104 -0.41 4.66 19.46
CA TYR A 104 0.26 5.24 18.29
C TYR A 104 1.29 6.31 18.66
N GLY A 105 2.56 5.90 18.78
CA GLY A 105 3.67 6.84 18.95
C GLY A 105 3.96 7.72 17.71
N ASN A 106 3.70 7.22 16.50
CA ASN A 106 3.87 7.99 15.26
C ASN A 106 2.88 7.49 14.20
N ILE A 107 1.86 8.31 13.94
CA ILE A 107 0.78 8.04 12.97
C ILE A 107 1.33 7.75 11.55
N ALA A 108 2.44 8.37 11.18
CA ALA A 108 3.06 8.16 9.87
C ALA A 108 3.64 6.74 9.72
N VAL A 109 4.16 6.15 10.80
CA VAL A 109 4.69 4.79 10.81
C VAL A 109 3.55 3.79 10.85
N PHE A 110 2.72 3.91 11.88
CA PHE A 110 1.57 3.05 12.10
C PHE A 110 0.32 3.90 12.33
N PRO A 111 -0.78 3.65 11.62
CA PRO A 111 -0.99 2.56 10.66
C PRO A 111 -0.63 2.90 9.19
N LEU A 112 -0.23 4.15 8.87
CA LEU A 112 -0.17 4.61 7.48
C LEU A 112 0.91 3.91 6.64
N ALA A 113 2.18 4.00 7.03
CA ALA A 113 3.24 3.32 6.28
C ALA A 113 3.07 1.81 6.38
N MET A 114 2.94 1.29 7.58
CA MET A 114 2.66 -0.12 7.84
C MET A 114 1.38 -0.28 8.65
N PRO A 115 0.44 -1.16 8.26
CA PRO A 115 0.50 -2.10 7.13
C PRO A 115 -0.13 -1.58 5.83
N PHE A 116 -0.58 -0.31 5.74
CA PHE A 116 -1.45 0.09 4.63
C PHE A 116 -0.71 0.38 3.33
N ILE A 117 0.34 1.19 3.31
CA ILE A 117 1.07 1.53 2.08
C ILE A 117 2.13 0.47 1.76
N ALA A 118 3.06 0.23 2.69
CA ALA A 118 4.07 -0.83 2.59
C ALA A 118 3.61 -2.08 3.36
N GLY A 119 2.43 -2.57 3.03
CA GLY A 119 1.86 -3.77 3.64
C GLY A 119 2.37 -5.06 2.99
N PRO A 120 1.96 -6.21 3.54
CA PRO A 120 2.36 -7.52 3.00
C PRO A 120 2.10 -7.68 1.51
N ALA A 121 1.00 -7.10 1.02
CA ALA A 121 0.66 -7.04 -0.39
C ALA A 121 1.70 -6.35 -1.26
N SER A 122 2.03 -5.11 -0.86
CA SER A 122 2.98 -4.29 -1.59
C SER A 122 4.38 -4.91 -1.53
N ILE A 123 4.76 -5.46 -0.37
CA ILE A 123 6.03 -6.17 -0.20
C ILE A 123 6.08 -7.39 -1.12
N MET A 124 5.04 -8.23 -1.10
CA MET A 124 4.98 -9.40 -1.97
C MET A 124 5.04 -9.00 -3.45
N ALA A 125 4.27 -7.99 -3.86
CA ALA A 125 4.26 -7.53 -5.24
C ALA A 125 5.65 -7.07 -5.70
N VAL A 126 6.34 -6.23 -4.93
CA VAL A 126 7.68 -5.75 -5.33
C VAL A 126 8.70 -6.87 -5.39
N VAL A 127 8.70 -7.81 -4.43
CA VAL A 127 9.62 -8.97 -4.44
C VAL A 127 9.39 -9.87 -5.66
N LEU A 128 8.11 -10.10 -6.03
CA LEU A 128 7.77 -10.93 -7.19
C LEU A 128 8.09 -10.25 -8.53
N MET A 129 7.91 -8.93 -8.60
CA MET A 129 8.17 -8.15 -9.83
C MET A 129 9.65 -7.84 -10.05
N THR A 130 10.48 -8.05 -9.03
CA THR A 130 11.94 -7.88 -9.07
C THR A 130 12.68 -9.19 -8.80
N ASP A 131 12.12 -10.31 -9.26
CA ASP A 131 12.75 -11.63 -9.16
C ASP A 131 13.91 -11.73 -10.15
N ASN A 132 15.14 -11.71 -9.66
CA ASN A 132 16.39 -11.80 -10.43
C ASN A 132 16.49 -13.08 -11.29
N ASN A 133 15.73 -14.14 -10.95
CA ASN A 133 15.67 -15.37 -11.72
C ASN A 133 14.74 -15.25 -12.95
N VAL A 134 13.85 -14.25 -12.96
CA VAL A 134 12.82 -14.07 -13.99
C VAL A 134 13.04 -12.80 -14.79
N TYR A 135 13.51 -11.73 -14.15
CA TYR A 135 13.60 -10.40 -14.74
C TYR A 135 15.05 -9.92 -14.83
N SER A 136 15.34 -9.11 -15.84
CA SER A 136 16.63 -8.46 -16.00
C SER A 136 16.71 -7.24 -15.06
N VAL A 137 17.93 -6.84 -14.69
CA VAL A 137 18.19 -5.63 -13.87
C VAL A 137 17.49 -4.37 -14.42
N ARG A 138 17.43 -4.25 -15.75
CA ARG A 138 16.70 -3.15 -16.39
C ARG A 138 15.21 -3.17 -16.05
N GLN A 139 14.58 -4.33 -16.07
CA GLN A 139 13.15 -4.49 -15.76
C GLN A 139 12.88 -4.23 -14.28
N GLU A 140 13.80 -4.59 -13.40
CA GLU A 140 13.72 -4.27 -11.97
C GLU A 140 13.79 -2.75 -11.70
N VAL A 141 14.70 -2.05 -12.40
CA VAL A 141 14.80 -0.59 -12.34
C VAL A 141 13.53 0.07 -12.89
N GLU A 142 12.95 -0.47 -13.96
CA GLU A 142 11.68 0.00 -14.51
C GLU A 142 10.55 -0.16 -13.48
N THR A 143 10.45 -1.32 -12.81
CA THR A 143 9.48 -1.56 -11.72
C THR A 143 9.71 -0.63 -10.52
N ALA A 144 10.97 -0.43 -10.11
CA ALA A 144 11.32 0.49 -9.03
C ALA A 144 10.94 1.95 -9.36
N ALA A 145 11.14 2.38 -10.61
CA ALA A 145 10.71 3.70 -11.07
C ALA A 145 9.19 3.86 -11.04
N LEU A 146 8.45 2.84 -11.48
CA LEU A 146 6.97 2.83 -11.40
C LEU A 146 6.48 2.88 -9.94
N LEU A 147 7.16 2.18 -9.03
CA LEU A 147 6.84 2.26 -7.59
C LEU A 147 6.97 3.70 -7.08
N VAL A 148 8.04 4.43 -7.45
CA VAL A 148 8.21 5.84 -7.08
C VAL A 148 7.06 6.70 -7.62
N VAL A 149 6.63 6.46 -8.87
CA VAL A 149 5.49 7.17 -9.47
C VAL A 149 4.21 6.91 -8.69
N VAL A 150 3.92 5.65 -8.34
CA VAL A 150 2.72 5.26 -7.58
C VAL A 150 2.76 5.86 -6.17
N LEU A 151 3.92 5.81 -5.48
CA LEU A 151 4.08 6.42 -4.16
C LEU A 151 3.96 7.95 -4.21
N GLY A 152 4.50 8.60 -5.25
CA GLY A 152 4.32 10.03 -5.51
C GLY A 152 2.85 10.40 -5.73
N PHE A 153 2.12 9.59 -6.51
CA PHE A 153 0.68 9.76 -6.70
C PHE A 153 -0.08 9.57 -5.37
N THR A 154 0.30 8.56 -4.57
CA THR A 154 -0.26 8.33 -3.23
C THR A 154 -0.05 9.54 -2.34
N TYR A 155 1.16 10.11 -2.33
CA TYR A 155 1.44 11.37 -1.61
C TYR A 155 0.50 12.49 -2.06
N GLY A 156 0.32 12.66 -3.37
CA GLY A 156 -0.62 13.63 -3.93
C GLY A 156 -2.05 13.43 -3.43
N CYS A 157 -2.53 12.18 -3.39
CA CYS A 157 -3.84 11.84 -2.84
C CYS A 157 -3.96 12.17 -1.35
N LEU A 158 -2.92 11.88 -0.55
CA LEU A 158 -2.92 12.18 0.89
C LEU A 158 -2.90 13.69 1.16
N VAL A 159 -2.06 14.45 0.44
CA VAL A 159 -2.01 15.91 0.57
C VAL A 159 -3.30 16.55 0.08
N GLY A 160 -3.87 16.03 -1.00
CA GLY A 160 -5.16 16.45 -1.57
C GLY A 160 -6.38 15.76 -0.94
N ALA A 161 -6.24 15.13 0.20
CA ALA A 161 -7.28 14.30 0.81
C ALA A 161 -8.62 15.03 1.00
N ASP A 162 -8.59 16.30 1.39
CA ASP A 162 -9.80 17.12 1.51
C ASP A 162 -10.50 17.33 0.14
N PHE A 163 -9.74 17.47 -0.94
CA PHE A 163 -10.28 17.57 -2.29
C PHE A 163 -10.87 16.23 -2.76
N VAL A 164 -10.14 15.15 -2.53
CA VAL A 164 -10.60 13.79 -2.86
C VAL A 164 -11.92 13.48 -2.15
N LEU A 165 -12.03 13.83 -0.85
CA LEU A 165 -13.28 13.65 -0.11
C LEU A 165 -14.39 14.59 -0.55
N ARG A 166 -14.09 15.83 -0.93
CA ARG A 166 -15.11 16.73 -1.48
C ARG A 166 -15.68 16.23 -2.80
N LEU A 167 -14.83 15.61 -3.63
CA LEU A 167 -15.21 15.06 -4.93
C LEU A 167 -16.03 13.77 -4.79
N LEU A 168 -15.57 12.85 -3.93
CA LEU A 168 -16.17 11.53 -3.76
C LEU A 168 -17.23 11.49 -2.66
N GLY A 169 -17.16 12.40 -1.70
CA GLY A 169 -17.90 12.31 -0.44
C GLY A 169 -17.41 11.13 0.43
N LEU A 170 -17.87 11.07 1.66
CA LEU A 170 -17.55 9.93 2.56
C LEU A 170 -18.10 8.60 1.99
N THR A 171 -19.31 8.64 1.44
CA THR A 171 -19.92 7.45 0.82
C THR A 171 -19.14 6.99 -0.40
N GLY A 172 -18.74 7.91 -1.28
CA GLY A 172 -17.95 7.59 -2.47
C GLY A 172 -16.57 7.04 -2.12
N ALA A 173 -15.90 7.60 -1.11
CA ALA A 173 -14.63 7.08 -0.61
C ALA A 173 -14.76 5.65 -0.04
N ASN A 174 -15.85 5.37 0.70
CA ASN A 174 -16.15 4.04 1.23
C ASN A 174 -16.45 3.04 0.09
N VAL A 175 -17.22 3.45 -0.92
CA VAL A 175 -17.48 2.62 -2.12
C VAL A 175 -16.18 2.34 -2.87
N ALA A 176 -15.34 3.35 -3.09
CA ALA A 176 -14.04 3.17 -3.73
C ALA A 176 -13.16 2.18 -2.94
N SER A 177 -13.10 2.31 -1.61
CA SER A 177 -12.38 1.37 -0.74
C SER A 177 -12.89 -0.06 -0.86
N ARG A 178 -14.21 -0.27 -0.93
CA ARG A 178 -14.81 -1.60 -1.10
C ARG A 178 -14.50 -2.20 -2.48
N ILE A 179 -14.56 -1.40 -3.55
CA ILE A 179 -14.19 -1.84 -4.90
C ILE A 179 -12.70 -2.22 -4.93
N MET A 180 -11.82 -1.41 -4.32
CA MET A 180 -10.40 -1.75 -4.21
C MET A 180 -10.18 -3.00 -3.37
N GLY A 181 -10.95 -3.20 -2.28
CA GLY A 181 -10.94 -4.43 -1.50
C GLY A 181 -11.28 -5.66 -2.35
N LEU A 182 -12.31 -5.59 -3.20
CA LEU A 182 -12.65 -6.68 -4.13
C LEU A 182 -11.51 -6.95 -5.14
N THR A 183 -10.87 -5.91 -5.65
CA THR A 183 -9.73 -6.05 -6.57
C THR A 183 -8.54 -6.69 -5.87
N VAL A 184 -8.25 -6.27 -4.63
CA VAL A 184 -7.19 -6.88 -3.79
C VAL A 184 -7.52 -8.35 -3.48
N ALA A 185 -8.78 -8.68 -3.19
CA ALA A 185 -9.21 -10.07 -3.00
C ALA A 185 -8.99 -10.92 -4.25
N ALA A 186 -9.27 -10.38 -5.43
CA ALA A 186 -9.03 -11.08 -6.71
C ALA A 186 -7.53 -11.30 -6.99
N LEU A 187 -6.65 -10.38 -6.54
CA LEU A 187 -5.20 -10.54 -6.65
C LEU A 187 -4.64 -11.53 -5.62
N ALA A 188 -5.36 -11.79 -4.54
CA ALA A 188 -4.95 -12.66 -3.44
C ALA A 188 -5.12 -14.16 -3.77
N VAL A 189 -5.91 -14.50 -4.77
CA VAL A 189 -6.25 -15.87 -5.21
C VAL A 189 -5.49 -16.24 -6.47
#